data_e74e4a23c1feb6912d22c7716737346c
#
_entry.id   e74e4a23c1feb6912d22c7716737346c
#
_cell.length_a   1.000
_cell.length_b   1.000
_cell.length_c   1.000
_cell.angle_alpha   90.00
_cell.angle_beta   90.00
_cell.angle_gamma   90.00
#
_symmetry.space_group_name_H-M   'P 1'
#
loop_
_entity.id
_entity.type
_entity.pdbx_description
1 polymer ?
#
loop_
_entity_poly.entity_id
_entity_poly.type
_entity_poly.pdbx_seq_one_letter_code
_entity_poly.pdbx_strand_id
1 'polypeptide(L)'
;MYIRLLISPITKAAYFRDYKGVVHAEFTEFFPDSPVAIFSENNLDWLETDIEEPDFTSLARLSFVQGIFRQDKTGLRVLSCDPRFSLTNEFVSGNKYQGKTNETVTQLAINLALHHNLSKSDKQLSLLDPMAGGGTTLLWGHRYGLETVGIDINKRALETLHRHVKKYTKIERLRHTKSDGQTGHFTKKGVGKFILYEISDKKLKLVCGDSAHSPKLLSHQKFHLLVTDIPYGIQHRAADGKRSPLDNIIHCTPAWYESLKPGGTIAVIFNSYQPKRDVLVKAFEATGFKTTEFSSPHRMSESIVRDIAVFNRPHT
;
A
#
# COMPACT_ATOMS: atom_id res chain seq x y z
N MET A 1 20.08 -20.12 -8.69
CA MET A 1 20.99 -19.02 -9.16
C MET A 1 21.35 -18.17 -7.95
N TYR A 2 22.65 -18.03 -7.69
CA TYR A 2 23.17 -17.22 -6.59
C TYR A 2 23.13 -15.73 -6.92
N ILE A 3 22.38 -14.95 -6.17
CA ILE A 3 22.18 -13.52 -6.38
C ILE A 3 22.36 -12.71 -5.10
N ARG A 4 22.74 -11.45 -5.26
CA ARG A 4 22.76 -10.44 -4.20
C ARG A 4 21.81 -9.31 -4.54
N LEU A 5 20.95 -8.96 -3.60
CA LEU A 5 20.05 -7.82 -3.66
C LEU A 5 20.66 -6.68 -2.84
N LEU A 6 20.91 -5.55 -3.49
CA LEU A 6 21.34 -4.34 -2.77
C LEU A 6 20.15 -3.74 -2.05
N ILE A 7 20.24 -3.60 -0.74
CA ILE A 7 19.19 -3.01 0.10
C ILE A 7 19.27 -1.49 -0.02
N SER A 8 18.16 -0.86 -0.35
CA SER A 8 18.07 0.58 -0.49
C SER A 8 18.35 1.31 0.83
N PRO A 9 19.17 2.38 0.85
CA PRO A 9 19.33 3.25 2.01
C PRO A 9 18.00 3.85 2.51
N ILE A 10 17.01 4.02 1.63
CA ILE A 10 15.66 4.49 1.97
C ILE A 10 14.97 3.50 2.92
N THR A 11 15.21 2.20 2.76
CA THR A 11 14.71 1.15 3.64
C THR A 11 15.22 1.31 5.07
N LYS A 12 16.51 1.62 5.24
CA LYS A 12 17.07 1.95 6.55
C LYS A 12 16.42 3.19 7.17
N ALA A 13 16.19 4.23 6.36
CA ALA A 13 15.53 5.44 6.83
C ALA A 13 14.05 5.19 7.20
N ALA A 14 13.39 4.24 6.52
CA ALA A 14 12.00 3.87 6.78
C ALA A 14 11.82 3.03 8.05
N TYR A 15 12.74 2.08 8.31
CA TYR A 15 12.58 1.07 9.35
C TYR A 15 13.62 1.14 10.47
N PHE A 16 14.57 2.09 10.39
CA PHE A 16 15.63 2.28 11.38
C PHE A 16 16.40 0.98 11.70
N ARG A 17 16.44 0.60 12.98
CA ARG A 17 17.13 -0.61 13.44
C ARG A 17 16.46 -1.91 13.02
N ASP A 18 15.16 -1.87 12.73
CA ASP A 18 14.35 -3.05 12.42
C ASP A 18 14.41 -3.43 10.93
N TYR A 19 15.11 -2.65 10.09
CA TYR A 19 15.11 -2.85 8.63
C TYR A 19 15.50 -4.26 8.19
N LYS A 20 16.46 -4.91 8.86
CA LYS A 20 16.87 -6.30 8.52
C LYS A 20 15.74 -7.29 8.76
N GLY A 21 14.99 -7.13 9.85
CA GLY A 21 13.82 -7.95 10.14
C GLY A 21 12.70 -7.78 9.11
N VAL A 22 12.44 -6.53 8.70
CA VAL A 22 11.44 -6.23 7.66
C VAL A 22 11.86 -6.80 6.31
N VAL A 23 13.12 -6.62 5.91
CA VAL A 23 13.69 -7.16 4.67
C VAL A 23 13.60 -8.70 4.65
N HIS A 24 13.95 -9.34 5.77
CA HIS A 24 13.84 -10.78 5.91
C HIS A 24 12.37 -11.24 5.78
N ALA A 25 11.45 -10.61 6.50
CA ALA A 25 10.04 -10.96 6.48
C ALA A 25 9.43 -10.78 5.07
N GLU A 26 9.70 -9.65 4.39
CA GLU A 26 9.21 -9.45 3.02
C GLU A 26 9.80 -10.49 2.07
N PHE A 27 11.11 -10.73 2.12
CA PHE A 27 11.73 -11.69 1.21
C PHE A 27 11.21 -13.11 1.41
N THR A 28 11.13 -13.60 2.64
CA THR A 28 10.66 -14.96 2.94
C THR A 28 9.18 -15.15 2.64
N GLU A 29 8.37 -14.11 2.70
CA GLU A 29 6.97 -14.18 2.28
C GLU A 29 6.82 -14.48 0.78
N PHE A 30 7.70 -13.89 -0.05
CA PHE A 30 7.65 -14.06 -1.50
C PHE A 30 8.46 -15.27 -2.00
N PHE A 31 9.48 -15.68 -1.27
CA PHE A 31 10.42 -16.74 -1.63
C PHE A 31 10.69 -17.65 -0.42
N PRO A 32 9.67 -18.39 0.06
CA PRO A 32 9.74 -19.12 1.33
C PRO A 32 10.79 -20.24 1.34
N ASP A 33 11.07 -20.84 0.19
CA ASP A 33 12.00 -21.95 0.06
C ASP A 33 13.45 -21.52 -0.22
N SER A 34 13.71 -20.21 -0.30
CA SER A 34 15.02 -19.68 -0.64
C SER A 34 15.82 -19.29 0.62
N PRO A 35 17.10 -19.66 0.70
CA PRO A 35 17.94 -19.27 1.83
C PRO A 35 18.16 -17.76 1.85
N VAL A 36 18.27 -17.17 3.04
CA VAL A 36 18.44 -15.74 3.24
C VAL A 36 19.63 -15.44 4.13
N ALA A 37 20.57 -14.63 3.63
CA ALA A 37 21.63 -14.04 4.43
C ALA A 37 21.62 -12.51 4.27
N ILE A 38 21.52 -11.77 5.39
CA ILE A 38 21.54 -10.30 5.37
C ILE A 38 22.79 -9.81 6.10
N PHE A 39 23.66 -9.09 5.39
CA PHE A 39 24.93 -8.61 5.91
C PHE A 39 25.27 -7.21 5.38
N SER A 40 26.30 -6.62 5.97
CA SER A 40 26.84 -5.33 5.54
C SER A 40 28.29 -5.53 5.10
N GLU A 41 28.62 -5.05 3.92
CA GLU A 41 29.95 -5.11 3.33
C GLU A 41 30.24 -3.78 2.61
N ASN A 42 31.41 -3.18 2.88
CA ASN A 42 31.82 -1.91 2.25
C ASN A 42 30.79 -0.78 2.40
N ASN A 43 30.15 -0.65 3.56
CA ASN A 43 29.07 0.29 3.87
C ASN A 43 27.78 0.09 3.02
N LEU A 44 27.67 -1.01 2.32
CA LEU A 44 26.47 -1.42 1.61
C LEU A 44 25.79 -2.57 2.35
N ASP A 45 24.46 -2.61 2.30
CA ASP A 45 23.69 -3.70 2.87
C ASP A 45 23.16 -4.61 1.77
N TRP A 46 23.26 -5.88 2.02
CA TRP A 46 22.98 -6.93 1.07
C TRP A 46 22.06 -7.98 1.65
N LEU A 47 21.15 -8.47 0.80
CA LEU A 47 20.51 -9.76 0.99
C LEU A 47 21.06 -10.72 -0.07
N GLU A 48 21.57 -11.84 0.39
CA GLU A 48 22.12 -12.90 -0.45
C GLU A 48 21.21 -14.11 -0.40
N THR A 49 21.01 -14.73 -1.56
CA THR A 49 20.09 -15.87 -1.70
C THR A 49 20.47 -16.73 -2.90
N ASP A 50 20.00 -17.98 -2.90
CA ASP A 50 20.02 -18.87 -4.07
C ASP A 50 18.60 -19.20 -4.47
N ILE A 51 18.16 -18.75 -5.65
CA ILE A 51 16.83 -18.98 -6.19
C ILE A 51 16.95 -19.84 -7.46
N GLU A 52 16.18 -20.90 -7.55
CA GLU A 52 16.27 -21.83 -8.69
C GLU A 52 15.81 -21.16 -9.98
N GLU A 53 14.63 -20.55 -9.99
CA GLU A 53 14.05 -19.84 -11.13
C GLU A 53 13.58 -18.44 -10.69
N PRO A 54 14.48 -17.42 -10.65
CA PRO A 54 14.11 -16.11 -10.13
C PRO A 54 13.17 -15.34 -11.07
N ASP A 55 12.02 -14.91 -10.56
CA ASP A 55 11.23 -13.85 -11.19
C ASP A 55 11.86 -12.49 -10.87
N PHE A 56 12.68 -12.00 -11.81
CA PHE A 56 13.39 -10.72 -11.66
C PHE A 56 12.44 -9.53 -11.55
N THR A 57 11.24 -9.58 -12.14
CA THR A 57 10.25 -8.51 -12.01
C THR A 57 9.73 -8.45 -10.58
N SER A 58 9.37 -9.57 -9.98
CA SER A 58 8.95 -9.65 -8.59
C SER A 58 10.07 -9.25 -7.63
N LEU A 59 11.30 -9.71 -7.86
CA LEU A 59 12.47 -9.29 -7.07
C LEU A 59 12.71 -7.79 -7.11
N ALA A 60 12.62 -7.17 -8.31
CA ALA A 60 12.80 -5.73 -8.47
C ALA A 60 11.68 -4.88 -7.84
N ARG A 61 10.52 -5.50 -7.57
CA ARG A 61 9.38 -4.86 -6.91
C ARG A 61 9.41 -4.95 -5.38
N LEU A 62 10.28 -5.79 -4.79
CA LEU A 62 10.42 -5.82 -3.33
C LEU A 62 10.76 -4.43 -2.81
N SER A 63 10.15 -4.03 -1.71
CA SER A 63 10.17 -2.65 -1.22
C SER A 63 11.56 -2.15 -0.82
N PHE A 64 12.48 -3.07 -0.60
CA PHE A 64 13.85 -2.78 -0.15
C PHE A 64 14.89 -2.87 -1.27
N VAL A 65 14.57 -3.41 -2.45
CA VAL A 65 15.55 -3.68 -3.51
C VAL A 65 15.91 -2.41 -4.26
N GLN A 66 17.20 -2.07 -4.27
CA GLN A 66 17.77 -1.02 -5.09
C GLN A 66 18.42 -1.55 -6.38
N GLY A 67 18.93 -2.78 -6.35
CA GLY A 67 19.54 -3.41 -7.50
C GLY A 67 19.74 -4.89 -7.28
N ILE A 68 19.80 -5.65 -8.37
CA ILE A 68 19.98 -7.10 -8.37
C ILE A 68 21.32 -7.41 -9.05
N PHE A 69 22.11 -8.25 -8.39
CA PHE A 69 23.46 -8.60 -8.85
C PHE A 69 23.62 -10.13 -8.85
N ARG A 70 24.33 -10.60 -9.86
CA ARG A 70 24.85 -11.97 -9.89
C ARG A 70 26.29 -11.95 -9.46
N GLN A 71 26.66 -12.83 -8.54
CA GLN A 71 28.07 -13.07 -8.20
C GLN A 71 28.63 -14.17 -9.07
N ASP A 72 29.74 -13.92 -9.70
CA ASP A 72 30.54 -14.92 -10.44
C ASP A 72 32.01 -14.84 -9.99
N LYS A 73 32.88 -15.66 -10.62
CA LYS A 73 34.32 -15.70 -10.29
C LYS A 73 35.03 -14.37 -10.53
N THR A 74 34.47 -13.45 -11.29
CA THR A 74 35.07 -12.15 -11.66
C THR A 74 34.54 -11.01 -10.82
N GLY A 75 33.50 -11.24 -9.98
CA GLY A 75 32.92 -10.25 -9.08
C GLY A 75 31.41 -10.14 -9.24
N LEU A 76 30.85 -8.97 -8.86
CA LEU A 76 29.44 -8.68 -8.95
C LEU A 76 29.09 -8.08 -10.30
N ARG A 77 28.12 -8.68 -10.99
CA ARG A 77 27.55 -8.15 -12.24
C ARG A 77 26.11 -7.70 -12.00
N VAL A 78 25.78 -6.49 -12.42
CA VAL A 78 24.42 -5.98 -12.40
C VAL A 78 23.53 -6.83 -13.31
N LEU A 79 22.39 -7.28 -12.79
CA LEU A 79 21.33 -7.87 -13.59
C LEU A 79 20.31 -6.77 -13.91
N SER A 80 20.20 -6.44 -15.18
CA SER A 80 19.19 -5.49 -15.64
C SER A 80 17.82 -6.14 -15.58
N CYS A 81 16.91 -5.53 -14.82
CA CYS A 81 15.52 -5.95 -14.74
C CYS A 81 14.61 -4.73 -14.74
N ASP A 82 13.47 -4.86 -15.38
CA ASP A 82 12.42 -3.84 -15.40
C ASP A 82 11.31 -4.23 -14.41
N PRO A 83 11.09 -3.46 -13.35
CA PRO A 83 9.98 -3.68 -12.44
C PRO A 83 8.61 -3.42 -13.07
N ARG A 84 8.57 -2.95 -14.32
CA ARG A 84 7.36 -2.62 -15.09
C ARG A 84 6.44 -1.65 -14.35
N PHE A 85 7.02 -0.60 -13.80
CA PHE A 85 6.27 0.49 -13.20
C PHE A 85 5.76 1.46 -14.27
N SER A 86 4.51 1.91 -14.13
CA SER A 86 3.87 2.85 -15.06
C SER A 86 4.23 4.31 -14.79
N LEU A 87 4.72 4.63 -13.59
CA LEU A 87 5.14 5.97 -13.18
C LEU A 87 6.54 5.93 -12.57
N THR A 88 7.24 7.05 -12.63
CA THR A 88 8.57 7.21 -12.02
C THR A 88 8.50 7.19 -10.49
N ASN A 89 9.64 7.00 -9.84
CA ASN A 89 9.72 7.11 -8.39
C ASN A 89 9.46 8.55 -7.93
N GLU A 90 9.94 9.54 -8.67
CA GLU A 90 9.77 10.96 -8.40
C GLU A 90 8.30 11.35 -8.40
N PHE A 91 7.50 10.76 -9.29
CA PHE A 91 6.06 11.01 -9.34
C PHE A 91 5.38 10.62 -8.02
N VAL A 92 5.73 9.50 -7.41
CA VAL A 92 5.05 8.99 -6.22
C VAL A 92 5.63 9.52 -4.91
N SER A 93 6.95 9.79 -4.85
CA SER A 93 7.65 10.18 -3.61
C SER A 93 7.82 11.69 -3.44
N GLY A 94 7.64 12.47 -4.47
CA GLY A 94 8.11 13.87 -4.56
C GLY A 94 7.44 14.90 -3.67
N ASN A 95 6.31 14.64 -3.02
CA ASN A 95 5.66 15.58 -2.09
C ASN A 95 5.81 15.15 -0.64
N LYS A 96 6.20 16.09 0.21
CA LYS A 96 6.16 15.93 1.67
C LYS A 96 4.96 16.70 2.22
N TYR A 97 4.13 16.05 3.03
CA TYR A 97 3.04 16.67 3.78
C TYR A 97 2.88 15.96 5.12
N GLN A 98 2.31 16.66 6.09
CA GLN A 98 2.11 16.10 7.43
C GLN A 98 1.13 14.90 7.37
N GLY A 99 1.48 13.80 8.03
CA GLY A 99 0.67 12.59 8.04
C GLY A 99 0.81 11.72 6.78
N LYS A 100 1.80 12.02 5.91
CA LYS A 100 2.09 11.16 4.76
C LYS A 100 2.60 9.80 5.23
N THR A 101 1.98 8.73 4.72
CA THR A 101 2.50 7.36 4.91
C THR A 101 3.88 7.23 4.26
N ASN A 102 4.76 6.49 4.90
CA ASN A 102 6.07 6.19 4.34
C ASN A 102 5.91 5.35 3.05
N GLU A 103 6.60 5.75 1.99
CA GLU A 103 6.47 5.14 0.67
C GLU A 103 6.93 3.69 0.63
N THR A 104 8.02 3.35 1.36
CA THR A 104 8.54 1.98 1.42
C THR A 104 7.54 1.04 2.10
N VAL A 105 6.90 1.50 3.19
CA VAL A 105 5.84 0.73 3.87
C VAL A 105 4.61 0.57 2.97
N THR A 106 4.25 1.64 2.23
CA THR A 106 3.13 1.59 1.27
C THR A 106 3.42 0.58 0.15
N GLN A 107 4.65 0.58 -0.37
CA GLN A 107 5.09 -0.37 -1.39
C GLN A 107 5.00 -1.81 -0.86
N LEU A 108 5.52 -2.07 0.35
CA LEU A 108 5.41 -3.38 1.00
C LEU A 108 3.95 -3.83 1.14
N ALA A 109 3.06 -2.95 1.61
CA ALA A 109 1.65 -3.29 1.77
C ALA A 109 0.96 -3.61 0.43
N ILE A 110 1.30 -2.90 -0.65
CA ILE A 110 0.80 -3.20 -2.00
C ILE A 110 1.35 -4.54 -2.51
N ASN A 111 2.65 -4.81 -2.31
CA ASN A 111 3.26 -6.09 -2.66
C ASN A 111 2.53 -7.25 -1.98
N LEU A 112 2.32 -7.16 -0.67
CA LEU A 112 1.60 -8.17 0.10
C LEU A 112 0.15 -8.35 -0.38
N ALA A 113 -0.56 -7.25 -0.62
CA ALA A 113 -1.92 -7.32 -1.14
C ALA A 113 -1.98 -8.01 -2.51
N LEU A 114 -1.03 -7.74 -3.40
CA LEU A 114 -0.92 -8.40 -4.71
C LEU A 114 -0.57 -9.88 -4.57
N HIS A 115 0.38 -10.23 -3.69
CA HIS A 115 0.85 -11.60 -3.47
C HIS A 115 -0.28 -12.51 -2.96
N HIS A 116 -1.05 -12.05 -2.00
CA HIS A 116 -2.14 -12.80 -1.39
C HIS A 116 -3.47 -12.72 -2.16
N ASN A 117 -3.54 -11.96 -3.24
CA ASN A 117 -4.77 -11.80 -4.00
C ASN A 117 -5.14 -13.08 -4.76
N LEU A 118 -6.24 -13.69 -4.37
CA LEU A 118 -6.80 -14.91 -4.95
C LEU A 118 -8.00 -14.62 -5.86
N SER A 119 -8.41 -13.35 -6.01
CA SER A 119 -9.53 -13.00 -6.88
C SER A 119 -9.21 -13.36 -8.33
N LYS A 120 -10.20 -13.90 -9.06
CA LYS A 120 -10.03 -14.19 -10.49
C LYS A 120 -9.56 -12.94 -11.20
N SER A 121 -8.44 -13.09 -11.92
CA SER A 121 -7.78 -11.99 -12.59
C SER A 121 -8.62 -11.49 -13.76
N ASP A 122 -9.21 -10.33 -13.60
CA ASP A 122 -9.56 -9.49 -14.73
C ASP A 122 -8.27 -8.92 -15.35
N LYS A 123 -8.29 -8.56 -16.62
CA LYS A 123 -7.13 -7.97 -17.29
C LYS A 123 -6.59 -6.71 -16.58
N GLN A 124 -7.42 -6.06 -15.77
CA GLN A 124 -7.11 -4.84 -15.04
C GLN A 124 -7.45 -4.99 -13.56
N LEU A 125 -6.41 -4.99 -12.71
CA LEU A 125 -6.59 -4.97 -11.25
C LEU A 125 -6.95 -3.57 -10.76
N SER A 126 -7.73 -3.52 -9.68
CA SER A 126 -8.16 -2.28 -9.02
C SER A 126 -7.87 -2.32 -7.52
N LEU A 127 -7.48 -1.17 -6.99
CA LEU A 127 -7.14 -0.96 -5.59
C LEU A 127 -8.02 0.13 -4.98
N LEU A 128 -8.54 -0.13 -3.78
CA LEU A 128 -9.21 0.85 -2.92
C LEU A 128 -8.32 1.20 -1.72
N ASP A 129 -8.16 2.49 -1.45
CA ASP A 129 -7.71 2.98 -0.14
C ASP A 129 -8.86 3.72 0.55
N PRO A 130 -9.49 3.11 1.57
CA PRO A 130 -10.65 3.71 2.23
C PRO A 130 -10.31 4.85 3.21
N MET A 131 -9.01 5.10 3.47
CA MET A 131 -8.52 6.18 4.33
C MET A 131 -7.33 6.90 3.67
N ALA A 132 -7.54 7.35 2.42
CA ALA A 132 -6.48 7.66 1.47
C ALA A 132 -5.63 8.89 1.82
N GLY A 133 -6.07 9.76 2.73
CA GLY A 133 -5.34 10.98 3.04
C GLY A 133 -4.96 11.77 1.79
N GLY A 134 -3.70 12.12 1.66
CA GLY A 134 -3.17 12.80 0.47
C GLY A 134 -2.96 11.93 -0.75
N GLY A 135 -3.29 10.62 -0.70
CA GLY A 135 -3.28 9.71 -1.84
C GLY A 135 -1.98 8.96 -2.06
N THR A 136 -1.13 8.77 -1.05
CA THR A 136 0.14 8.01 -1.20
C THR A 136 -0.11 6.61 -1.78
N THR A 137 -1.03 5.87 -1.19
CA THR A 137 -1.40 4.53 -1.66
C THR A 137 -1.96 4.55 -3.09
N LEU A 138 -2.74 5.58 -3.43
CA LEU A 138 -3.31 5.72 -4.78
C LEU A 138 -2.22 5.92 -5.83
N LEU A 139 -1.25 6.79 -5.54
CA LEU A 139 -0.12 7.07 -6.44
C LEU A 139 0.75 5.83 -6.61
N TRP A 140 1.05 5.11 -5.53
CA TRP A 140 1.81 3.88 -5.56
C TRP A 140 1.06 2.76 -6.30
N GLY A 141 -0.23 2.55 -6.03
CA GLY A 141 -1.05 1.59 -6.78
C GLY A 141 -1.09 1.93 -8.27
N HIS A 142 -1.21 3.22 -8.61
CA HIS A 142 -1.16 3.68 -10.00
C HIS A 142 0.21 3.41 -10.65
N ARG A 143 1.32 3.59 -9.91
CA ARG A 143 2.67 3.21 -10.36
C ARG A 143 2.78 1.70 -10.69
N TYR A 144 2.05 0.84 -9.98
CA TYR A 144 1.92 -0.60 -10.29
C TYR A 144 1.02 -0.89 -11.49
N GLY A 145 0.45 0.13 -12.14
CA GLY A 145 -0.48 -0.02 -13.26
C GLY A 145 -1.90 -0.40 -12.84
N LEU A 146 -2.26 -0.20 -11.57
CA LEU A 146 -3.60 -0.47 -11.07
C LEU A 146 -4.54 0.71 -11.33
N GLU A 147 -5.83 0.44 -11.51
CA GLU A 147 -6.86 1.47 -11.30
C GLU A 147 -7.01 1.72 -9.80
N THR A 148 -6.93 2.98 -9.37
CA THR A 148 -6.93 3.31 -7.96
C THR A 148 -8.08 4.23 -7.58
N VAL A 149 -8.74 3.88 -6.47
CA VAL A 149 -9.81 4.69 -5.88
C VAL A 149 -9.50 4.91 -4.40
N GLY A 150 -9.69 6.12 -3.93
CA GLY A 150 -9.56 6.46 -2.53
C GLY A 150 -10.81 7.08 -1.97
N ILE A 151 -10.99 6.96 -0.66
CA ILE A 151 -11.98 7.67 0.12
C ILE A 151 -11.25 8.41 1.24
N ASP A 152 -11.61 9.65 1.50
CA ASP A 152 -11.15 10.37 2.68
C ASP A 152 -12.24 11.32 3.20
N ILE A 153 -12.40 11.37 4.52
CA ILE A 153 -13.40 12.24 5.15
C ILE A 153 -13.00 13.71 5.08
N ASN A 154 -11.70 13.99 4.94
CA ASN A 154 -11.16 15.32 4.89
C ASN A 154 -11.19 15.88 3.45
N LYS A 155 -11.97 16.91 3.22
CA LYS A 155 -12.08 17.58 1.91
C LYS A 155 -10.74 18.08 1.36
N ARG A 156 -9.77 18.42 2.24
CA ARG A 156 -8.43 18.89 1.84
C ARG A 156 -7.61 17.80 1.14
N ALA A 157 -7.97 16.53 1.33
CA ALA A 157 -7.34 15.40 0.63
C ALA A 157 -7.44 15.55 -0.90
N LEU A 158 -8.61 15.96 -1.41
CA LEU A 158 -8.83 16.22 -2.84
C LEU A 158 -7.87 17.31 -3.38
N GLU A 159 -7.69 18.39 -2.65
CA GLU A 159 -6.79 19.49 -3.05
C GLU A 159 -5.32 19.05 -2.98
N THR A 160 -4.97 18.26 -1.99
CA THR A 160 -3.60 17.73 -1.82
C THR A 160 -3.23 16.84 -2.98
N LEU A 161 -4.10 15.88 -3.31
CA LEU A 161 -3.90 15.00 -4.47
C LEU A 161 -3.86 15.79 -5.78
N HIS A 162 -4.79 16.75 -5.94
CA HIS A 162 -4.82 17.61 -7.14
C HIS A 162 -3.51 18.36 -7.36
N ARG A 163 -2.99 19.01 -6.32
CA ARG A 163 -1.72 19.76 -6.41
C ARG A 163 -0.56 18.85 -6.78
N HIS A 164 -0.53 17.64 -6.20
CA HIS A 164 0.49 16.64 -6.50
C HIS A 164 0.43 16.21 -7.97
N VAL A 165 -0.70 15.68 -8.40
CA VAL A 165 -0.87 15.18 -9.78
C VAL A 165 -0.59 16.28 -10.81
N LYS A 166 -1.16 17.49 -10.63
CA LYS A 166 -0.93 18.63 -11.51
C LYS A 166 0.55 19.00 -11.64
N LYS A 167 1.30 18.95 -10.53
CA LYS A 167 2.74 19.27 -10.52
C LYS A 167 3.53 18.23 -11.31
N TYR A 168 3.35 16.94 -11.00
CA TYR A 168 4.20 15.89 -11.54
C TYR A 168 3.82 15.49 -12.97
N THR A 169 2.55 15.53 -13.36
CA THR A 169 2.17 15.37 -14.78
C THR A 169 2.78 16.46 -15.65
N LYS A 170 2.91 17.71 -15.14
CA LYS A 170 3.60 18.79 -15.84
C LYS A 170 5.12 18.55 -15.94
N ILE A 171 5.76 18.14 -14.83
CA ILE A 171 7.22 17.88 -14.77
C ILE A 171 7.58 16.74 -15.72
N GLU A 172 6.84 15.65 -15.69
CA GLU A 172 7.12 14.44 -16.48
C GLU A 172 6.45 14.46 -17.86
N ARG A 173 5.76 15.55 -18.20
CA ARG A 173 5.04 15.72 -19.49
C ARG A 173 4.06 14.59 -19.79
N LEU A 174 3.39 14.06 -18.75
CA LEU A 174 2.45 12.98 -18.91
C LEU A 174 1.11 13.48 -19.44
N ARG A 175 0.60 12.78 -20.47
CA ARG A 175 -0.79 13.00 -20.92
C ARG A 175 -1.75 12.55 -19.85
N HIS A 176 -2.71 13.39 -19.55
CA HIS A 176 -3.75 13.08 -18.58
C HIS A 176 -5.02 13.84 -18.87
N THR A 177 -6.13 13.28 -18.42
CA THR A 177 -7.41 13.99 -18.31
C THR A 177 -7.75 14.21 -16.85
N LYS A 178 -8.55 15.22 -16.58
CA LYS A 178 -9.10 15.49 -15.26
C LYS A 178 -10.59 15.74 -15.38
N SER A 179 -11.36 15.12 -14.51
CA SER A 179 -12.76 15.43 -14.27
C SER A 179 -13.03 15.51 -12.76
N ASP A 180 -14.09 16.21 -12.40
CA ASP A 180 -14.58 16.27 -11.02
C ASP A 180 -16.12 16.23 -11.06
N GLY A 181 -16.70 15.88 -9.92
CA GLY A 181 -18.15 15.75 -9.83
C GLY A 181 -18.59 15.29 -8.45
N GLN A 182 -19.78 14.73 -8.42
CA GLN A 182 -20.37 14.18 -7.20
C GLN A 182 -20.93 12.78 -7.45
N THR A 183 -20.65 11.86 -6.56
CA THR A 183 -21.20 10.50 -6.57
C THR A 183 -22.23 10.35 -5.45
N GLY A 184 -23.32 9.63 -5.72
CA GLY A 184 -24.41 9.38 -4.77
C GLY A 184 -25.18 10.63 -4.36
N HIS A 185 -26.25 10.41 -3.62
CA HIS A 185 -27.06 11.48 -3.03
C HIS A 185 -26.81 11.51 -1.51
N PHE A 186 -26.14 12.58 -1.06
CA PHE A 186 -25.82 12.79 0.36
C PHE A 186 -26.32 14.15 0.82
N THR A 187 -26.95 14.18 1.99
CA THR A 187 -27.46 15.42 2.59
C THR A 187 -26.36 16.35 3.08
N LYS A 188 -25.23 15.79 3.54
CA LYS A 188 -24.12 16.58 4.04
C LYS A 188 -23.32 17.19 2.88
N LYS A 189 -23.22 18.52 2.87
CA LYS A 189 -22.51 19.30 1.83
C LYS A 189 -21.04 18.82 1.68
N GLY A 190 -20.70 18.43 0.44
CA GLY A 190 -19.36 18.02 0.04
C GLY A 190 -19.07 16.53 0.20
N VAL A 191 -19.93 15.75 0.83
CA VAL A 191 -19.85 14.29 0.79
C VAL A 191 -20.21 13.82 -0.63
N GLY A 192 -19.45 12.85 -1.15
CA GLY A 192 -19.57 12.36 -2.53
C GLY A 192 -18.84 13.22 -3.58
N LYS A 193 -18.29 14.39 -3.23
CA LYS A 193 -17.43 15.11 -4.19
C LYS A 193 -16.19 14.28 -4.51
N PHE A 194 -15.83 14.24 -5.78
CA PHE A 194 -14.66 13.50 -6.23
C PHE A 194 -13.82 14.29 -7.23
N ILE A 195 -12.58 13.86 -7.34
CA ILE A 195 -11.66 14.19 -8.42
C ILE A 195 -11.22 12.89 -9.08
N LEU A 196 -11.22 12.86 -10.40
CA LEU A 196 -10.81 11.73 -11.23
C LEU A 196 -9.74 12.19 -12.21
N TYR A 197 -8.64 11.47 -12.24
CA TYR A 197 -7.61 11.57 -13.26
C TYR A 197 -7.58 10.29 -14.08
N GLU A 198 -7.26 10.42 -15.35
CA GLU A 198 -6.85 9.32 -16.20
C GLU A 198 -5.44 9.63 -16.69
N ILE A 199 -4.46 8.80 -16.27
CA ILE A 199 -3.03 8.96 -16.54
C ILE A 199 -2.55 7.63 -17.10
N SER A 200 -1.91 7.63 -18.28
CA SER A 200 -1.43 6.38 -18.91
C SER A 200 -2.54 5.32 -19.01
N ASP A 201 -3.74 5.73 -19.46
CA ASP A 201 -4.93 4.88 -19.65
C ASP A 201 -5.45 4.18 -18.39
N LYS A 202 -5.06 4.66 -17.21
CA LYS A 202 -5.51 4.16 -15.90
C LYS A 202 -6.21 5.26 -15.10
N LYS A 203 -7.24 4.88 -14.36
CA LYS A 203 -8.00 5.79 -13.52
C LYS A 203 -7.42 5.91 -12.12
N LEU A 204 -7.32 7.15 -11.63
CA LEU A 204 -7.00 7.50 -10.27
C LEU A 204 -8.10 8.43 -9.75
N LYS A 205 -8.89 7.96 -8.77
CA LYS A 205 -10.05 8.68 -8.25
C LYS A 205 -9.92 8.86 -6.73
N LEU A 206 -10.28 10.04 -6.23
CA LEU A 206 -10.43 10.27 -4.79
C LEU A 206 -11.81 10.88 -4.53
N VAL A 207 -12.53 10.30 -3.55
CA VAL A 207 -13.89 10.68 -3.17
C VAL A 207 -13.88 11.20 -1.73
N CYS A 208 -14.55 12.32 -1.47
CA CYS A 208 -14.74 12.84 -0.13
C CYS A 208 -15.92 12.15 0.55
N GLY A 209 -15.69 11.48 1.68
CA GLY A 209 -16.74 10.82 2.44
C GLY A 209 -16.22 9.93 3.57
N ASP A 210 -17.13 9.32 4.30
CA ASP A 210 -16.82 8.36 5.35
C ASP A 210 -16.73 6.96 4.74
N SER A 211 -15.63 6.28 4.99
CA SER A 211 -15.37 4.95 4.43
C SER A 211 -16.31 3.84 4.95
N ALA A 212 -16.99 4.08 6.06
CA ALA A 212 -18.09 3.22 6.51
C ALA A 212 -19.25 3.16 5.49
N HIS A 213 -19.28 4.10 4.54
CA HIS A 213 -20.27 4.15 3.45
C HIS A 213 -19.63 3.87 2.08
N SER A 214 -18.48 3.19 2.03
CA SER A 214 -17.74 2.93 0.78
C SER A 214 -18.59 2.29 -0.31
N PRO A 215 -19.47 1.30 -0.09
CA PRO A 215 -20.29 0.75 -1.15
C PRO A 215 -21.20 1.81 -1.81
N LYS A 216 -21.84 2.64 -0.99
CA LYS A 216 -22.73 3.72 -1.49
C LYS A 216 -21.93 4.84 -2.17
N LEU A 217 -20.80 5.24 -1.61
CA LEU A 217 -19.91 6.29 -2.18
C LEU A 217 -19.32 5.87 -3.52
N LEU A 218 -19.11 4.58 -3.73
CA LEU A 218 -18.48 4.02 -4.91
C LEU A 218 -19.48 3.30 -5.84
N SER A 219 -20.78 3.53 -5.66
CA SER A 219 -21.84 2.93 -6.47
C SER A 219 -21.73 1.40 -6.56
N HIS A 220 -21.41 0.77 -5.42
CA HIS A 220 -21.20 -0.68 -5.24
C HIS A 220 -20.08 -1.29 -6.10
N GLN A 221 -19.13 -0.46 -6.58
CA GLN A 221 -17.93 -0.96 -7.25
C GLN A 221 -17.16 -1.89 -6.32
N LYS A 222 -16.64 -3.00 -6.87
CA LYS A 222 -15.82 -3.98 -6.15
C LYS A 222 -14.36 -3.89 -6.58
N PHE A 223 -13.45 -4.12 -5.64
CA PHE A 223 -12.01 -4.01 -5.84
C PHE A 223 -11.33 -5.37 -5.61
N HIS A 224 -10.19 -5.58 -6.26
CA HIS A 224 -9.35 -6.75 -6.06
C HIS A 224 -8.52 -6.61 -4.79
N LEU A 225 -8.04 -5.38 -4.55
CA LEU A 225 -7.15 -5.05 -3.44
C LEU A 225 -7.74 -3.90 -2.62
N LEU A 226 -7.52 -3.96 -1.31
CA LEU A 226 -7.71 -2.84 -0.42
C LEU A 226 -6.40 -2.66 0.36
N VAL A 227 -5.82 -1.46 0.32
CA VAL A 227 -4.58 -1.13 1.06
C VAL A 227 -4.80 0.18 1.79
N THR A 228 -4.57 0.18 3.08
CA THR A 228 -4.81 1.37 3.90
C THR A 228 -3.82 1.49 5.05
N ASP A 229 -3.44 2.71 5.40
CA ASP A 229 -2.71 3.06 6.61
C ASP A 229 -3.70 3.67 7.61
N ILE A 230 -4.00 2.91 8.67
CA ILE A 230 -4.96 3.36 9.67
C ILE A 230 -4.36 4.53 10.45
N PRO A 231 -5.06 5.67 10.54
CA PRO A 231 -4.57 6.82 11.29
C PRO A 231 -4.42 6.48 12.78
N TYR A 232 -3.25 6.81 13.34
CA TYR A 232 -2.96 6.58 14.76
C TYR A 232 -3.16 7.84 15.58
N GLY A 233 -3.81 7.68 16.75
CA GLY A 233 -3.83 8.66 17.83
C GLY A 233 -4.91 9.73 17.74
N ILE A 234 -4.79 10.72 18.62
CA ILE A 234 -5.78 11.72 18.99
C ILE A 234 -6.22 12.66 17.84
N GLN A 235 -5.45 12.71 16.75
CA GLN A 235 -5.70 13.65 15.64
C GLN A 235 -6.83 13.23 14.69
N HIS A 236 -7.28 11.99 14.73
CA HIS A 236 -8.34 11.46 13.88
C HIS A 236 -9.52 10.97 14.72
N ARG A 237 -10.25 11.92 15.30
CA ARG A 237 -11.55 11.61 15.92
C ARG A 237 -12.55 11.25 14.82
N ALA A 238 -13.43 10.30 15.12
CA ALA A 238 -14.60 10.02 14.28
C ALA A 238 -15.35 11.32 13.95
N ALA A 239 -16.15 11.31 12.89
CA ALA A 239 -16.96 12.45 12.50
C ALA A 239 -17.85 12.98 13.64
N ASP A 240 -18.18 12.12 14.62
CA ASP A 240 -18.95 12.42 15.84
C ASP A 240 -18.06 12.67 17.07
N GLY A 241 -16.72 12.55 16.96
CA GLY A 241 -15.76 12.81 18.04
C GLY A 241 -15.77 11.82 19.21
N LYS A 242 -16.55 10.73 19.14
CA LYS A 242 -16.84 9.84 20.28
C LYS A 242 -16.20 8.46 20.20
N ARG A 243 -15.74 8.02 19.01
CA ARG A 243 -15.23 6.65 18.82
C ARG A 243 -13.72 6.59 18.98
N SER A 244 -13.25 5.49 19.58
CA SER A 244 -11.82 5.16 19.57
C SER A 244 -11.34 4.81 18.15
N PRO A 245 -10.02 4.86 17.85
CA PRO A 245 -9.50 4.41 16.56
C PRO A 245 -9.94 2.98 16.21
N LEU A 246 -9.96 2.07 17.16
CA LEU A 246 -10.43 0.69 16.99
C LEU A 246 -11.91 0.62 16.63
N ASP A 247 -12.76 1.37 17.35
CA ASP A 247 -14.21 1.39 17.10
C ASP A 247 -14.52 1.92 15.70
N ASN A 248 -13.73 2.88 15.22
CA ASN A 248 -13.83 3.37 13.84
C ASN A 248 -13.50 2.29 12.81
N ILE A 249 -12.45 1.50 13.06
CA ILE A 249 -12.06 0.40 12.16
C ILE A 249 -13.18 -0.65 12.16
N ILE A 250 -13.63 -1.11 13.32
CA ILE A 250 -14.71 -2.08 13.46
C ILE A 250 -15.99 -1.60 12.75
N HIS A 251 -16.28 -0.31 12.82
CA HIS A 251 -17.42 0.28 12.12
C HIS A 251 -17.28 0.26 10.60
N CYS A 252 -16.06 0.36 10.09
CA CYS A 252 -15.78 0.41 8.66
C CYS A 252 -15.59 -0.98 8.02
N THR A 253 -15.16 -2.00 8.78
CA THR A 253 -14.80 -3.32 8.24
C THR A 253 -15.92 -4.00 7.43
N PRO A 254 -17.21 -3.94 7.79
CA PRO A 254 -18.27 -4.52 6.97
C PRO A 254 -18.38 -3.88 5.58
N ALA A 255 -18.24 -2.56 5.49
CA ALA A 255 -18.25 -1.83 4.22
C ALA A 255 -17.01 -2.13 3.38
N TRP A 256 -15.85 -2.32 4.01
CA TRP A 256 -14.62 -2.73 3.34
C TRP A 256 -14.72 -4.16 2.80
N TYR A 257 -15.28 -5.08 3.60
CA TYR A 257 -15.55 -6.45 3.16
C TYR A 257 -16.48 -6.46 1.95
N GLU A 258 -17.57 -5.70 2.00
CA GLU A 258 -18.48 -5.57 0.87
C GLU A 258 -17.78 -4.99 -0.36
N SER A 259 -16.86 -4.03 -0.21
CA SER A 259 -16.15 -3.38 -1.31
C SER A 259 -15.08 -4.24 -1.96
N LEU A 260 -14.66 -5.36 -1.37
CA LEU A 260 -13.74 -6.32 -1.98
C LEU A 260 -14.48 -7.34 -2.85
N LYS A 261 -13.81 -7.82 -3.90
CA LYS A 261 -14.24 -9.01 -4.66
C LYS A 261 -14.03 -10.26 -3.81
N PRO A 262 -14.79 -11.36 -4.03
CA PRO A 262 -14.43 -12.67 -3.49
C PRO A 262 -12.99 -13.04 -3.90
N GLY A 263 -12.20 -13.55 -2.97
CA GLY A 263 -10.76 -13.80 -3.16
C GLY A 263 -9.89 -12.55 -3.10
N GLY A 264 -10.47 -11.36 -2.96
CA GLY A 264 -9.72 -10.10 -2.83
C GLY A 264 -9.00 -10.00 -1.48
N THR A 265 -7.97 -9.18 -1.43
CA THR A 265 -7.08 -9.01 -0.27
C THR A 265 -7.10 -7.61 0.29
N ILE A 266 -7.06 -7.51 1.61
CA ILE A 266 -6.81 -6.24 2.30
C ILE A 266 -5.48 -6.30 3.06
N ALA A 267 -4.62 -5.30 2.86
CA ALA A 267 -3.41 -5.06 3.65
C ALA A 267 -3.60 -3.77 4.48
N VAL A 268 -3.47 -3.92 5.79
CA VAL A 268 -3.72 -2.86 6.76
C VAL A 268 -2.44 -2.53 7.48
N ILE A 269 -1.94 -1.30 7.29
CA ILE A 269 -0.84 -0.73 8.07
C ILE A 269 -1.43 -0.14 9.35
N PHE A 270 -0.87 -0.46 10.51
CA PHE A 270 -1.41 0.02 11.80
C PHE A 270 -0.31 0.20 12.84
N ASN A 271 -0.62 0.94 13.92
CA ASN A 271 0.24 1.03 15.09
C ASN A 271 -0.09 -0.11 16.07
N SER A 272 0.82 -1.08 16.22
CA SER A 272 0.61 -2.28 17.03
C SER A 272 0.53 -2.02 18.55
N TYR A 273 0.78 -0.78 19.00
CA TYR A 273 0.49 -0.41 20.37
C TYR A 273 -1.01 -0.25 20.61
N GLN A 274 -1.74 0.31 19.63
CA GLN A 274 -3.18 0.51 19.71
C GLN A 274 -3.80 0.67 18.31
N PRO A 275 -4.60 -0.32 17.85
CA PRO A 275 -4.96 -1.57 18.55
C PRO A 275 -3.81 -2.59 18.59
N LYS A 276 -3.85 -3.50 19.56
CA LYS A 276 -3.02 -4.71 19.53
C LYS A 276 -3.39 -5.56 18.33
N ARG A 277 -2.40 -6.29 17.76
CA ARG A 277 -2.60 -7.11 16.56
C ARG A 277 -3.74 -8.12 16.70
N ASP A 278 -3.79 -8.85 17.81
CA ASP A 278 -4.83 -9.86 18.09
C ASP A 278 -6.24 -9.25 18.14
N VAL A 279 -6.37 -8.04 18.65
CA VAL A 279 -7.64 -7.31 18.69
C VAL A 279 -8.07 -6.88 17.28
N LEU A 280 -7.12 -6.39 16.47
CA LEU A 280 -7.37 -6.04 15.07
C LEU A 280 -7.79 -7.29 14.27
N VAL A 281 -7.05 -8.39 14.40
CA VAL A 281 -7.33 -9.66 13.73
C VAL A 281 -8.75 -10.15 14.05
N LYS A 282 -9.10 -10.21 15.33
CA LYS A 282 -10.45 -10.61 15.77
C LYS A 282 -11.56 -9.75 15.17
N ALA A 283 -11.32 -8.43 15.05
CA ALA A 283 -12.31 -7.51 14.47
C ALA A 283 -12.55 -7.79 12.97
N PHE A 284 -11.49 -8.10 12.22
CA PHE A 284 -11.61 -8.46 10.82
C PHE A 284 -12.23 -9.85 10.61
N GLU A 285 -11.82 -10.84 11.40
CA GLU A 285 -12.38 -12.20 11.35
C GLU A 285 -13.85 -12.23 11.69
N ALA A 286 -14.29 -11.42 12.66
CA ALA A 286 -15.72 -11.26 13.00
C ALA A 286 -16.56 -10.74 11.82
N THR A 287 -15.93 -10.08 10.83
CA THR A 287 -16.61 -9.61 9.62
C THR A 287 -16.57 -10.67 8.48
N GLY A 288 -15.84 -11.77 8.66
CA GLY A 288 -15.73 -12.86 7.69
C GLY A 288 -14.42 -12.89 6.89
N PHE A 289 -13.47 -12.01 7.19
CA PHE A 289 -12.12 -12.10 6.62
C PHE A 289 -11.35 -13.31 7.17
N LYS A 290 -10.38 -13.79 6.40
CA LYS A 290 -9.38 -14.77 6.84
C LYS A 290 -8.03 -14.11 6.94
N THR A 291 -7.36 -14.24 8.09
CA THR A 291 -6.02 -13.67 8.35
C THR A 291 -4.94 -14.51 7.68
N THR A 292 -3.88 -13.85 7.19
CA THR A 292 -2.61 -14.49 6.84
C THR A 292 -1.62 -14.41 8.01
N GLU A 293 -0.53 -15.19 7.96
CA GLU A 293 0.47 -15.22 9.04
C GLU A 293 1.49 -14.07 8.95
N PHE A 294 1.51 -13.28 7.86
CA PHE A 294 2.49 -12.21 7.70
C PHE A 294 2.44 -11.19 8.82
N SER A 295 3.60 -10.87 9.38
CA SER A 295 3.81 -9.81 10.36
C SER A 295 5.22 -9.25 10.23
N SER A 296 5.36 -7.93 10.31
CA SER A 296 6.64 -7.25 10.18
C SER A 296 6.66 -5.99 11.05
N PRO A 297 6.66 -6.16 12.40
CA PRO A 297 6.67 -5.04 13.32
C PRO A 297 7.98 -4.25 13.22
N HIS A 298 7.87 -2.93 13.14
CA HIS A 298 9.02 -2.03 13.11
C HIS A 298 8.73 -0.73 13.83
N ARG A 299 9.72 -0.25 14.58
CA ARG A 299 9.62 0.97 15.37
C ARG A 299 9.80 2.20 14.47
N MET A 300 8.90 3.17 14.60
CA MET A 300 9.01 4.48 13.96
C MET A 300 9.35 5.59 14.94
N SER A 301 8.89 5.48 16.19
CA SER A 301 9.15 6.41 17.28
C SER A 301 8.97 5.67 18.61
N GLU A 302 9.16 6.37 19.72
CA GLU A 302 8.90 5.78 21.05
C GLU A 302 7.45 5.33 21.23
N SER A 303 6.50 6.04 20.60
CA SER A 303 5.05 5.81 20.72
C SER A 303 4.44 5.07 19.53
N ILE A 304 5.21 4.73 18.49
CA ILE A 304 4.69 4.11 17.27
C ILE A 304 5.55 2.91 16.88
N VAL A 305 4.96 1.73 16.96
CA VAL A 305 5.47 0.51 16.33
C VAL A 305 4.47 0.11 15.24
N ARG A 306 4.86 0.26 14.00
CA ARG A 306 4.04 -0.16 12.86
C ARG A 306 4.13 -1.66 12.64
N ASP A 307 3.03 -2.22 12.16
CA ASP A 307 2.96 -3.58 11.62
C ASP A 307 2.00 -3.58 10.43
N ILE A 308 2.00 -4.64 9.65
CA ILE A 308 1.06 -4.87 8.55
C ILE A 308 0.32 -6.16 8.81
N ALA A 309 -1.01 -6.10 8.78
CA ALA A 309 -1.88 -7.25 8.82
C ALA A 309 -2.54 -7.45 7.44
N VAL A 310 -2.55 -8.68 6.96
CA VAL A 310 -3.11 -9.04 5.66
C VAL A 310 -4.25 -10.02 5.84
N PHE A 311 -5.34 -9.76 5.14
CA PHE A 311 -6.56 -10.57 5.24
C PHE A 311 -7.14 -10.82 3.85
N ASN A 312 -7.76 -11.98 3.66
CA ASN A 312 -8.44 -12.34 2.44
C ASN A 312 -9.95 -12.36 2.64
N ARG A 313 -10.70 -11.87 1.66
CA ARG A 313 -12.12 -12.18 1.56
C ARG A 313 -12.25 -13.58 0.93
N PRO A 314 -12.90 -14.56 1.60
CA PRO A 314 -13.14 -15.89 1.00
C PRO A 314 -13.90 -15.83 -0.34
N HIS A 315 -13.79 -16.88 -1.13
CA HIS A 315 -14.47 -17.00 -2.42
C HIS A 315 -15.98 -17.33 -2.32
N THR A 316 -16.43 -17.72 -1.14
CA THR A 316 -17.84 -18.12 -0.89
C THR A 316 -18.74 -16.93 -0.73
#